data_dce72cedb4c4c17633823ddeb549d425
#
_entry.id   dce72cedb4c4c17633823ddeb549d425
#
_cell.length_a   1.000
_cell.length_b   1.000
_cell.length_c   1.000
_cell.angle_alpha   90.00
_cell.angle_beta   90.00
_cell.angle_gamma   90.00
#
_symmetry.space_group_name_H-M   'P 1'
#
loop_
_entity.id
_entity.type
_entity.pdbx_description
1 polymer ?
#
loop_
_entity_poly.entity_id
_entity_poly.type
_entity_poly.pdbx_seq_one_letter_code
_entity_poly.pdbx_strand_id
1 'polypeptide(L)'
;MQRRQCLRLGLGLLGATYASPFFIQSAKATTNAAAEKLIWRERNMVGFGTTLWIKAGHENVNQLETALTAAVAAIRNVERQMSLYDPESALCRLNAHGVLQQPDVDLTAVLNLSKQVSMRSAGAFDVSMQPLWKVWSQAKEESRLPLQRELQQAKRLVNWRAVELSASSVRLNLSGMSLSLNGIAQGYASDKARAALEAHGIQHAVIDAGETSLLGHAPNDQPWSFSIEHAALSDVKKSEAKQSKYFDIVKSTMPIIVADGRAMATSSDSHTVFSADHKHHHILNPHSGDSPLYWSSVTVLAPSCVMADALTKVFFILPPAQINSAARRWGVDVVLQDKAGKWRATAGVKVKLTSHV
;
A
#
# COMPACT_ATOMS: atom_id res chain seq x y z
N MET A 1 -3.31 38.57 0.10
CA MET A 1 -1.89 38.18 -0.12
C MET A 1 -1.62 36.91 0.66
N GLN A 2 -1.21 35.88 0.04
CA GLN A 2 -0.75 34.53 0.45
C GLN A 2 -1.59 33.40 -0.15
N ARG A 3 -1.55 33.27 -1.48
CA ARG A 3 -2.12 32.13 -2.24
C ARG A 3 -1.06 31.27 -2.95
N ARG A 4 0.20 31.27 -2.47
CA ARG A 4 1.33 30.63 -3.19
C ARG A 4 2.12 29.58 -2.41
N GLN A 5 1.62 29.08 -1.27
CA GLN A 5 2.39 28.10 -0.47
C GLN A 5 2.10 26.62 -0.76
N CYS A 6 1.05 26.28 -1.52
CA CYS A 6 0.84 24.86 -1.89
C CYS A 6 1.72 24.38 -3.07
N LEU A 7 2.36 25.29 -3.81
CA LEU A 7 3.04 24.99 -5.08
C LEU A 7 4.57 24.83 -4.98
N ARG A 8 5.19 24.92 -3.78
CA ARG A 8 6.65 24.84 -3.64
C ARG A 8 7.17 23.57 -2.95
N LEU A 9 6.32 22.63 -2.58
CA LEU A 9 6.73 21.37 -1.94
C LEU A 9 6.86 20.18 -2.91
N GLY A 10 6.76 20.41 -4.21
CA GLY A 10 6.76 19.36 -5.24
C GLY A 10 8.07 19.16 -6.04
N LEU A 11 9.12 19.96 -5.83
CA LEU A 11 10.27 19.97 -6.76
C LEU A 11 11.63 19.78 -6.07
N GLY A 12 11.72 18.97 -5.07
CA GLY A 12 12.97 18.80 -4.34
C GLY A 12 13.35 17.39 -3.92
N LEU A 13 12.76 16.35 -4.50
CA LEU A 13 13.25 14.98 -4.28
C LEU A 13 12.96 14.15 -5.54
N LEU A 14 13.90 14.19 -6.49
CA LEU A 14 14.19 13.02 -7.31
C LEU A 14 14.70 11.91 -6.36
N GLY A 15 13.84 11.47 -5.46
CA GLY A 15 14.00 10.22 -4.75
C GLY A 15 13.82 9.12 -5.78
N ALA A 16 14.87 8.38 -6.06
CA ALA A 16 14.80 7.19 -6.86
C ALA A 16 13.61 6.35 -6.40
N THR A 17 12.58 6.28 -7.22
CA THR A 17 11.45 5.38 -7.03
C THR A 17 11.97 3.96 -7.15
N TYR A 18 12.26 3.35 -6.02
CA TYR A 18 12.53 1.93 -5.99
C TYR A 18 11.17 1.23 -6.04
N ALA A 19 10.83 0.78 -7.24
CA ALA A 19 9.85 -0.28 -7.38
C ALA A 19 10.36 -1.45 -6.54
N SER A 20 9.56 -1.93 -5.60
CA SER A 20 9.84 -3.20 -4.93
C SER A 20 9.92 -4.27 -6.00
N PRO A 21 11.09 -4.87 -6.26
CA PRO A 21 11.16 -5.94 -7.24
C PRO A 21 10.56 -7.19 -6.61
N PHE A 22 9.28 -7.42 -6.85
CA PHE A 22 8.75 -8.76 -6.69
C PHE A 22 9.43 -9.65 -7.72
N PHE A 23 10.36 -10.48 -7.28
CA PHE A 23 10.95 -11.51 -8.14
C PHE A 23 9.97 -12.66 -8.26
N ILE A 24 9.37 -12.80 -9.43
CA ILE A 24 8.62 -14.01 -9.80
C ILE A 24 9.66 -15.09 -10.13
N GLN A 25 9.85 -16.03 -9.24
CA GLN A 25 10.68 -17.18 -9.50
C GLN A 25 9.84 -18.28 -10.17
N SER A 26 10.07 -18.48 -11.48
CA SER A 26 9.49 -19.61 -12.21
C SER A 26 10.23 -20.89 -11.83
N ALA A 27 9.58 -21.76 -11.08
CA ALA A 27 10.06 -23.13 -10.90
C ALA A 27 9.86 -23.91 -12.21
N LYS A 28 10.90 -24.59 -12.71
CA LYS A 28 10.80 -25.49 -13.86
C LYS A 28 9.94 -26.69 -13.50
N ALA A 29 8.81 -26.84 -14.18
CA ALA A 29 7.98 -28.02 -14.08
C ALA A 29 7.95 -28.76 -15.43
N THR A 30 8.00 -30.07 -15.36
CA THR A 30 7.91 -31.02 -16.45
C THR A 30 6.50 -31.05 -17.07
N THR A 31 6.44 -31.07 -18.37
CA THR A 31 5.27 -31.03 -19.25
C THR A 31 4.35 -32.23 -19.08
N ASN A 32 3.02 -31.98 -19.03
CA ASN A 32 2.06 -32.83 -19.71
C ASN A 32 0.71 -32.13 -19.95
N ALA A 33 0.12 -32.45 -21.10
CA ALA A 33 -1.20 -32.13 -21.64
C ALA A 33 -1.37 -30.70 -22.18
N ALA A 34 -2.05 -30.60 -23.31
CA ALA A 34 -2.35 -29.40 -24.06
C ALA A 34 -3.12 -28.36 -23.19
N ALA A 35 -2.40 -27.66 -22.35
CA ALA A 35 -2.89 -26.44 -21.72
C ALA A 35 -3.05 -25.41 -22.85
N GLU A 36 -4.26 -24.92 -23.03
CA GLU A 36 -4.56 -23.82 -23.93
C GLU A 36 -3.50 -22.72 -23.69
N LYS A 37 -2.82 -22.36 -24.76
CA LYS A 37 -1.61 -21.54 -24.69
C LYS A 37 -2.00 -20.10 -24.43
N LEU A 38 -2.14 -19.71 -23.16
CA LEU A 38 -2.42 -18.34 -22.77
C LEU A 38 -1.34 -17.40 -23.32
N ILE A 39 -1.78 -16.34 -23.97
CA ILE A 39 -0.95 -15.22 -24.39
C ILE A 39 -0.86 -14.29 -23.17
N TRP A 40 0.35 -13.99 -22.74
CA TRP A 40 0.58 -13.10 -21.61
C TRP A 40 1.02 -11.73 -22.10
N ARG A 41 0.45 -10.68 -21.49
CA ARG A 41 0.81 -9.28 -21.74
C ARG A 41 1.00 -8.56 -20.42
N GLU A 42 1.78 -7.48 -20.47
CA GLU A 42 2.12 -6.67 -19.32
C GLU A 42 1.93 -5.18 -19.64
N ARG A 43 1.53 -4.41 -18.64
CA ARG A 43 1.48 -2.95 -18.66
C ARG A 43 2.25 -2.42 -17.47
N ASN A 44 3.17 -1.49 -17.75
CA ASN A 44 3.93 -0.75 -16.75
C ASN A 44 3.53 0.71 -16.83
N MET A 45 3.35 1.36 -15.68
CA MET A 45 2.96 2.76 -15.60
C MET A 45 3.49 3.40 -14.32
N VAL A 46 3.54 4.73 -14.28
CA VAL A 46 3.80 5.50 -13.05
C VAL A 46 2.48 6.05 -12.55
N GLY A 47 2.19 5.89 -11.26
CA GLY A 47 1.00 6.41 -10.60
C GLY A 47 1.15 6.38 -9.09
N PHE A 48 0.37 7.18 -8.36
CA PHE A 48 0.47 7.32 -6.90
C PHE A 48 1.89 7.57 -6.37
N GLY A 49 2.77 8.15 -7.21
CA GLY A 49 4.17 8.41 -6.87
C GLY A 49 5.08 7.18 -6.93
N THR A 50 4.66 6.08 -7.53
CA THR A 50 5.43 4.84 -7.67
C THR A 50 5.24 4.18 -9.05
N THR A 51 5.99 3.11 -9.30
CA THR A 51 5.79 2.26 -10.49
C THR A 51 4.70 1.24 -10.20
N LEU A 52 3.75 1.12 -11.13
CA LEU A 52 2.64 0.19 -11.09
C LEU A 52 2.74 -0.75 -12.28
N TRP A 53 2.24 -1.98 -12.15
CA TRP A 53 2.24 -2.92 -13.25
C TRP A 53 1.08 -3.91 -13.17
N ILE A 54 0.70 -4.42 -14.36
CA ILE A 54 -0.34 -5.45 -14.51
C ILE A 54 0.19 -6.49 -15.48
N LYS A 55 0.08 -7.77 -15.12
CA LYS A 55 0.33 -8.88 -16.03
C LYS A 55 -0.89 -9.77 -16.06
N ALA A 56 -1.39 -10.04 -17.26
CA ALA A 56 -2.60 -10.85 -17.48
C ALA A 56 -2.40 -11.85 -18.61
N GLY A 57 -3.13 -12.95 -18.55
CA GLY A 57 -3.12 -14.01 -19.55
C GLY A 57 -4.52 -14.28 -20.10
N HIS A 58 -4.64 -14.42 -21.43
CA HIS A 58 -5.86 -14.80 -22.12
C HIS A 58 -5.54 -15.42 -23.50
N GLU A 59 -6.41 -16.25 -24.04
CA GLU A 59 -6.23 -16.88 -25.37
C GLU A 59 -6.39 -15.86 -26.51
N ASN A 60 -7.35 -14.96 -26.37
CA ASN A 60 -7.64 -13.93 -27.36
C ASN A 60 -6.87 -12.65 -27.05
N VAL A 61 -5.92 -12.29 -27.94
CA VAL A 61 -5.06 -11.12 -27.77
C VAL A 61 -5.84 -9.80 -27.79
N ASN A 62 -6.86 -9.67 -28.61
CA ASN A 62 -7.64 -8.43 -28.69
C ASN A 62 -8.46 -8.18 -27.42
N GLN A 63 -9.04 -9.25 -26.88
CA GLN A 63 -9.74 -9.20 -25.59
C GLN A 63 -8.78 -8.84 -24.44
N LEU A 64 -7.59 -9.45 -24.44
CA LEU A 64 -6.55 -9.16 -23.45
C LEU A 64 -6.11 -7.68 -23.49
N GLU A 65 -5.88 -7.14 -24.69
CA GLU A 65 -5.49 -5.73 -24.87
C GLU A 65 -6.61 -4.76 -24.40
N THR A 66 -7.87 -5.09 -24.72
CA THR A 66 -9.04 -4.32 -24.26
C THR A 66 -9.14 -4.36 -22.73
N ALA A 67 -9.00 -5.54 -22.14
CA ALA A 67 -9.05 -5.73 -20.69
C ALA A 67 -7.94 -4.95 -19.96
N LEU A 68 -6.71 -5.03 -20.45
CA LEU A 68 -5.58 -4.29 -19.89
C LEU A 68 -5.78 -2.77 -19.99
N THR A 69 -6.32 -2.29 -21.10
CA THR A 69 -6.67 -0.86 -21.28
C THR A 69 -7.72 -0.41 -20.27
N ALA A 70 -8.76 -1.23 -20.05
CA ALA A 70 -9.80 -0.95 -19.05
C ALA A 70 -9.24 -0.95 -17.63
N ALA A 71 -8.35 -1.89 -17.30
CA ALA A 71 -7.71 -1.96 -15.98
C ALA A 71 -6.82 -0.74 -15.72
N VAL A 72 -6.03 -0.30 -16.70
CA VAL A 72 -5.23 0.95 -16.61
C VAL A 72 -6.15 2.16 -16.40
N ALA A 73 -7.25 2.25 -17.14
CA ALA A 73 -8.21 3.35 -17.00
C ALA A 73 -8.84 3.37 -15.59
N ALA A 74 -9.13 2.19 -15.01
CA ALA A 74 -9.65 2.08 -13.65
C ALA A 74 -8.65 2.61 -12.62
N ILE A 75 -7.36 2.24 -12.69
CA ILE A 75 -6.30 2.78 -11.82
C ILE A 75 -6.21 4.30 -11.95
N ARG A 76 -6.19 4.83 -13.19
CA ARG A 76 -6.11 6.27 -13.43
C ARG A 76 -7.32 7.03 -12.90
N ASN A 77 -8.50 6.41 -12.91
CA ASN A 77 -9.69 7.04 -12.30
C ASN A 77 -9.52 7.19 -10.79
N VAL A 78 -9.05 6.16 -10.10
CA VAL A 78 -8.79 6.22 -8.65
C VAL A 78 -7.70 7.26 -8.34
N GLU A 79 -6.64 7.31 -9.12
CA GLU A 79 -5.55 8.29 -8.94
C GLU A 79 -6.07 9.74 -9.04
N ARG A 80 -6.86 10.08 -10.07
CA ARG A 80 -7.48 11.42 -10.21
C ARG A 80 -8.36 11.81 -9.02
N GLN A 81 -8.93 10.85 -8.33
CA GLN A 81 -9.77 11.11 -7.17
C GLN A 81 -8.96 11.24 -5.87
N MET A 82 -7.90 10.45 -5.69
CA MET A 82 -7.33 10.16 -4.37
C MET A 82 -5.84 10.48 -4.22
N SER A 83 -5.15 10.88 -5.29
CA SER A 83 -3.72 11.19 -5.22
C SER A 83 -3.46 12.50 -4.47
N LEU A 84 -2.49 12.50 -3.55
CA LEU A 84 -1.93 13.71 -2.94
C LEU A 84 -0.86 14.38 -3.82
N TYR A 85 -0.41 13.69 -4.87
CA TYR A 85 0.65 14.15 -5.79
C TYR A 85 0.08 14.90 -7.00
N ASP A 86 -1.23 14.81 -7.23
CA ASP A 86 -1.95 15.55 -8.26
C ASP A 86 -2.75 16.69 -7.60
N PRO A 87 -2.35 17.96 -7.79
CA PRO A 87 -3.05 19.12 -7.22
C PRO A 87 -4.52 19.24 -7.66
N GLU A 88 -4.85 18.71 -8.83
CA GLU A 88 -6.21 18.72 -9.40
C GLU A 88 -7.07 17.55 -8.92
N SER A 89 -6.52 16.64 -8.13
CA SER A 89 -7.27 15.51 -7.59
C SER A 89 -8.43 15.98 -6.70
N ALA A 90 -9.49 15.16 -6.63
CA ALA A 90 -10.62 15.46 -5.76
C ALA A 90 -10.20 15.57 -4.27
N LEU A 91 -9.26 14.74 -3.83
CA LEU A 91 -8.70 14.77 -2.48
C LEU A 91 -7.94 16.09 -2.19
N CYS A 92 -7.13 16.57 -3.15
CA CYS A 92 -6.41 17.84 -2.99
C CYS A 92 -7.36 19.02 -2.94
N ARG A 93 -8.42 19.04 -3.77
CA ARG A 93 -9.47 20.06 -3.71
C ARG A 93 -10.22 20.04 -2.38
N LEU A 94 -10.58 18.83 -1.89
CA LEU A 94 -11.19 18.68 -0.56
C LEU A 94 -10.28 19.25 0.55
N ASN A 95 -9.01 18.88 0.53
CA ASN A 95 -8.03 19.36 1.50
C ASN A 95 -7.79 20.89 1.44
N ALA A 96 -7.90 21.49 0.27
CA ALA A 96 -7.71 22.92 0.07
C ALA A 96 -8.91 23.74 0.53
N HIS A 97 -10.13 23.24 0.30
CA HIS A 97 -11.37 23.99 0.51
C HIS A 97 -12.19 23.54 1.73
N GLY A 98 -11.85 22.40 2.33
CA GLY A 98 -12.58 21.79 3.45
C GLY A 98 -13.94 21.20 3.05
N VAL A 99 -14.35 21.35 1.79
CA VAL A 99 -15.60 20.80 1.25
C VAL A 99 -15.41 20.41 -0.22
N LEU A 100 -15.99 19.27 -0.59
CA LEU A 100 -16.08 18.80 -1.97
C LEU A 100 -17.54 18.51 -2.28
N GLN A 101 -18.08 19.19 -3.29
CA GLN A 101 -19.44 18.95 -3.79
C GLN A 101 -19.41 17.83 -4.84
N GLN A 102 -20.48 17.04 -4.88
CA GLN A 102 -20.67 15.94 -5.84
C GLN A 102 -19.43 15.04 -5.96
N PRO A 103 -18.99 14.43 -4.84
CA PRO A 103 -17.84 13.53 -4.87
C PRO A 103 -18.13 12.33 -5.78
N ASP A 104 -17.10 11.86 -6.44
CA ASP A 104 -17.16 10.62 -7.21
C ASP A 104 -17.55 9.43 -6.32
N VAL A 105 -18.22 8.43 -6.90
CA VAL A 105 -18.68 7.23 -6.20
C VAL A 105 -17.49 6.46 -5.59
N ASP A 106 -16.36 6.40 -6.28
CA ASP A 106 -15.17 5.69 -5.80
C ASP A 106 -14.56 6.39 -4.57
N LEU A 107 -14.45 7.73 -4.58
CA LEU A 107 -13.98 8.49 -3.43
C LEU A 107 -14.92 8.32 -2.23
N THR A 108 -16.23 8.38 -2.47
CA THR A 108 -17.24 8.17 -1.43
C THR A 108 -17.16 6.76 -0.83
N ALA A 109 -16.97 5.74 -1.67
CA ALA A 109 -16.83 4.36 -1.24
C ALA A 109 -15.59 4.16 -0.35
N VAL A 110 -14.44 4.72 -0.75
CA VAL A 110 -13.19 4.63 0.03
C VAL A 110 -13.31 5.39 1.36
N LEU A 111 -13.92 6.57 1.37
CA LEU A 111 -14.11 7.32 2.61
C LEU A 111 -15.07 6.61 3.59
N ASN A 112 -16.16 6.00 3.09
CA ASN A 112 -17.05 5.18 3.91
C ASN A 112 -16.33 3.96 4.49
N LEU A 113 -15.55 3.25 3.68
CA LEU A 113 -14.74 2.12 4.14
C LEU A 113 -13.70 2.57 5.17
N SER A 114 -13.05 3.70 4.93
CA SER A 114 -12.10 4.30 5.86
C SER A 114 -12.75 4.56 7.23
N LYS A 115 -13.96 5.10 7.26
CA LYS A 115 -14.70 5.31 8.52
C LYS A 115 -15.01 4.00 9.23
N GLN A 116 -15.39 2.95 8.50
CA GLN A 116 -15.65 1.62 9.08
C GLN A 116 -14.37 1.02 9.68
N VAL A 117 -13.24 1.11 8.97
CA VAL A 117 -11.94 0.63 9.47
C VAL A 117 -11.52 1.44 10.69
N SER A 118 -11.65 2.77 10.66
CA SER A 118 -11.32 3.66 11.79
C SER A 118 -12.15 3.31 13.02
N MET A 119 -13.44 3.11 12.85
CA MET A 119 -14.34 2.73 13.95
C MET A 119 -13.98 1.37 14.56
N ARG A 120 -13.79 0.34 13.72
CA ARG A 120 -13.47 -1.03 14.16
C ARG A 120 -12.08 -1.17 14.77
N SER A 121 -11.12 -0.33 14.33
CA SER A 121 -9.76 -0.29 14.85
C SER A 121 -9.58 0.67 16.02
N ALA A 122 -10.67 1.26 16.54
CA ALA A 122 -10.65 2.31 17.57
C ALA A 122 -9.73 3.49 17.20
N GLY A 123 -9.65 3.85 15.91
CA GLY A 123 -8.85 4.96 15.40
C GLY A 123 -7.37 4.62 15.16
N ALA A 124 -6.97 3.35 15.20
CA ALA A 124 -5.63 2.95 14.79
C ALA A 124 -5.38 3.21 13.28
N PHE A 125 -6.43 3.17 12.47
CA PHE A 125 -6.46 3.70 11.12
C PHE A 125 -7.24 5.02 11.12
N ASP A 126 -6.64 6.09 10.59
CA ASP A 126 -7.30 7.40 10.48
C ASP A 126 -6.82 8.14 9.23
N VAL A 127 -7.72 8.38 8.29
CA VAL A 127 -7.41 9.09 7.04
C VAL A 127 -7.11 10.58 7.25
N SER A 128 -7.46 11.14 8.40
CA SER A 128 -7.18 12.55 8.73
C SER A 128 -5.77 12.80 9.26
N MET A 129 -4.86 11.84 9.06
CA MET A 129 -3.46 11.87 9.51
C MET A 129 -2.57 12.90 8.79
N GLN A 130 -3.03 13.51 7.71
CA GLN A 130 -2.20 14.39 6.88
C GLN A 130 -1.57 15.57 7.64
N PRO A 131 -2.19 16.21 8.64
CA PRO A 131 -1.56 17.25 9.44
C PRO A 131 -0.33 16.76 10.21
N LEU A 132 -0.39 15.56 10.80
CA LEU A 132 0.77 14.95 11.48
C LEU A 132 1.90 14.62 10.51
N TRP A 133 1.54 14.02 9.36
CA TRP A 133 2.54 13.71 8.34
C TRP A 133 3.27 14.97 7.85
N LYS A 134 2.54 16.07 7.64
CA LYS A 134 3.13 17.37 7.25
C LYS A 134 4.13 17.89 8.29
N VAL A 135 3.81 17.80 9.59
CA VAL A 135 4.71 18.23 10.66
C VAL A 135 6.01 17.40 10.67
N TRP A 136 5.92 16.10 10.53
CA TRP A 136 7.09 15.22 10.44
C TRP A 136 7.93 15.50 9.18
N SER A 137 7.28 15.66 8.02
CA SER A 137 7.96 15.96 6.76
C SER A 137 8.70 17.31 6.81
N GLN A 138 8.05 18.35 7.32
CA GLN A 138 8.65 19.66 7.46
C GLN A 138 9.83 19.64 8.43
N ALA A 139 9.68 19.00 9.59
CA ALA A 139 10.77 18.89 10.54
C ALA A 139 11.99 18.17 9.96
N LYS A 140 11.76 17.12 9.12
CA LYS A 140 12.83 16.43 8.39
C LYS A 140 13.52 17.36 7.38
N GLU A 141 12.78 18.16 6.63
CA GLU A 141 13.35 19.15 5.69
C GLU A 141 14.24 20.18 6.44
N GLU A 142 13.86 20.53 7.66
CA GLU A 142 14.63 21.39 8.57
C GLU A 142 15.72 20.63 9.34
N SER A 143 15.97 19.35 9.04
CA SER A 143 16.97 18.48 9.68
C SER A 143 16.82 18.41 11.21
N ARG A 144 15.60 18.42 11.71
CA ARG A 144 15.25 18.31 13.14
C ARG A 144 14.11 17.33 13.39
N LEU A 145 13.84 17.03 14.64
CA LEU A 145 12.60 16.38 15.07
C LEU A 145 11.50 17.43 15.27
N PRO A 146 10.20 17.05 15.12
CA PRO A 146 9.09 17.92 15.46
C PRO A 146 9.11 18.37 16.91
N LEU A 147 8.75 19.64 17.15
CA LEU A 147 8.55 20.13 18.50
C LEU A 147 7.25 19.55 19.08
N GLN A 148 7.23 19.31 20.38
CA GLN A 148 6.05 18.79 21.08
C GLN A 148 4.79 19.63 20.84
N ARG A 149 4.93 20.96 20.77
CA ARG A 149 3.81 21.87 20.45
C ARG A 149 3.26 21.66 19.03
N GLU A 150 4.12 21.40 18.03
CA GLU A 150 3.74 21.15 16.65
C GLU A 150 2.94 19.84 16.54
N LEU A 151 3.44 18.78 17.17
CA LEU A 151 2.74 17.49 17.24
C LEU A 151 1.39 17.62 17.95
N GLN A 152 1.30 18.35 19.07
CA GLN A 152 0.04 18.55 19.78
C GLN A 152 -0.97 19.33 18.94
N GLN A 153 -0.55 20.36 18.21
CA GLN A 153 -1.41 21.11 17.32
C GLN A 153 -1.93 20.24 16.16
N ALA A 154 -1.04 19.48 15.51
CA ALA A 154 -1.43 18.58 14.43
C ALA A 154 -2.38 17.46 14.91
N LYS A 155 -2.14 16.88 16.09
CA LYS A 155 -2.99 15.84 16.68
C LYS A 155 -4.43 16.30 16.92
N ARG A 156 -4.68 17.57 17.23
CA ARG A 156 -6.05 18.13 17.38
C ARG A 156 -6.84 18.09 16.08
N LEU A 157 -6.17 18.00 14.93
CA LEU A 157 -6.75 17.94 13.60
C LEU A 157 -6.95 16.50 13.09
N VAL A 158 -6.44 15.50 13.84
CA VAL A 158 -6.60 14.07 13.52
C VAL A 158 -7.86 13.56 14.19
N ASN A 159 -8.94 13.44 13.40
CA ASN A 159 -10.22 12.98 13.88
C ASN A 159 -11.11 12.53 12.71
N TRP A 160 -11.06 11.26 12.36
CA TRP A 160 -11.91 10.68 11.30
C TRP A 160 -13.42 10.92 11.51
N ARG A 161 -13.88 11.15 12.74
CA ARG A 161 -15.29 11.45 13.05
C ARG A 161 -15.71 12.82 12.54
N ALA A 162 -14.76 13.74 12.39
CA ALA A 162 -15.01 15.08 11.85
C ALA A 162 -15.07 15.12 10.31
N VAL A 163 -14.89 13.97 9.63
CA VAL A 163 -15.15 13.83 8.19
C VAL A 163 -16.63 13.51 8.02
N GLU A 164 -17.40 14.46 7.55
CA GLU A 164 -18.83 14.30 7.27
C GLU A 164 -19.04 13.87 5.82
N LEU A 165 -19.82 12.81 5.63
CA LEU A 165 -20.19 12.28 4.32
C LEU A 165 -21.70 12.39 4.15
N SER A 166 -22.11 13.01 3.06
CA SER A 166 -23.50 13.06 2.62
C SER A 166 -23.64 12.53 1.19
N ALA A 167 -24.86 12.40 0.70
CA ALA A 167 -25.11 11.97 -0.68
C ALA A 167 -24.53 12.96 -1.72
N SER A 168 -24.39 14.24 -1.38
CA SER A 168 -24.00 15.30 -2.30
C SER A 168 -22.67 15.97 -1.97
N SER A 169 -22.07 15.69 -0.81
CA SER A 169 -20.83 16.38 -0.41
C SER A 169 -20.01 15.60 0.62
N VAL A 170 -18.70 15.90 0.63
CA VAL A 170 -17.77 15.57 1.72
C VAL A 170 -17.34 16.87 2.38
N ARG A 171 -17.36 16.94 3.72
CA ARG A 171 -16.96 18.11 4.49
C ARG A 171 -15.96 17.74 5.59
N LEU A 172 -14.96 18.58 5.77
CA LEU A 172 -13.98 18.50 6.87
C LEU A 172 -14.40 19.53 7.94
N ASN A 173 -14.91 19.05 9.07
CA ASN A 173 -15.51 19.90 10.11
C ASN A 173 -14.50 20.55 11.08
N LEU A 174 -13.21 20.34 10.90
CA LEU A 174 -12.16 21.01 11.67
C LEU A 174 -11.33 21.91 10.72
N SER A 175 -11.22 23.18 11.04
CA SER A 175 -10.38 24.11 10.27
C SER A 175 -8.91 23.68 10.32
N GLY A 176 -8.27 23.54 9.15
CA GLY A 176 -6.90 23.04 9.02
C GLY A 176 -6.76 21.52 8.95
N MET A 177 -7.85 20.78 9.13
CA MET A 177 -7.89 19.33 8.89
C MET A 177 -7.58 19.02 7.43
N SER A 178 -6.90 17.92 7.18
CA SER A 178 -6.66 17.40 5.83
C SER A 178 -6.52 15.89 5.84
N LEU A 179 -6.85 15.26 4.71
CA LEU A 179 -6.89 13.81 4.56
C LEU A 179 -5.70 13.29 3.74
N SER A 180 -5.30 12.06 4.04
CA SER A 180 -4.45 11.22 3.21
C SER A 180 -5.13 9.88 2.98
N LEU A 181 -5.19 9.46 1.73
CA LEU A 181 -5.69 8.15 1.35
C LEU A 181 -4.56 7.19 0.95
N ASN A 182 -3.29 7.56 1.17
CA ASN A 182 -2.11 6.73 0.83
C ASN A 182 -2.08 5.36 1.52
N GLY A 183 -2.90 5.17 2.55
CA GLY A 183 -2.99 3.89 3.25
C GLY A 183 -4.19 3.03 2.84
N ILE A 184 -4.87 3.35 1.72
CA ILE A 184 -6.06 2.62 1.27
C ILE A 184 -6.32 2.75 -0.24
N ALA A 185 -5.86 3.83 -0.88
CA ALA A 185 -6.19 4.14 -2.27
C ALA A 185 -5.52 3.18 -3.26
N GLN A 186 -4.28 2.75 -2.97
CA GLN A 186 -3.55 1.81 -3.84
C GLN A 186 -4.20 0.43 -3.83
N GLY A 187 -4.60 -0.06 -2.66
CA GLY A 187 -5.38 -1.29 -2.55
C GLY A 187 -6.71 -1.20 -3.28
N TYR A 188 -7.41 -0.06 -3.17
CA TYR A 188 -8.65 0.16 -3.92
C TYR A 188 -8.43 0.20 -5.43
N ALA A 189 -7.35 0.83 -5.91
CA ALA A 189 -6.99 0.86 -7.32
C ALA A 189 -6.70 -0.54 -7.87
N SER A 190 -6.01 -1.39 -7.10
CA SER A 190 -5.77 -2.79 -7.45
C SER A 190 -7.06 -3.59 -7.55
N ASP A 191 -8.01 -3.40 -6.64
CA ASP A 191 -9.32 -4.06 -6.69
C ASP A 191 -10.17 -3.57 -7.89
N LYS A 192 -10.13 -2.29 -8.23
CA LYS A 192 -10.83 -1.73 -9.41
C LYS A 192 -10.23 -2.26 -10.72
N ALA A 193 -8.91 -2.36 -10.81
CA ALA A 193 -8.24 -2.95 -11.97
C ALA A 193 -8.56 -4.44 -12.10
N ARG A 194 -8.58 -5.18 -10.98
CA ARG A 194 -9.01 -6.58 -10.96
C ARG A 194 -10.44 -6.73 -11.49
N ALA A 195 -11.37 -5.95 -10.98
CA ALA A 195 -12.77 -5.98 -11.41
C ALA A 195 -12.92 -5.66 -12.92
N ALA A 196 -12.11 -4.72 -13.45
CA ALA A 196 -12.09 -4.41 -14.86
C ALA A 196 -11.58 -5.59 -15.71
N LEU A 197 -10.54 -6.31 -15.27
CA LEU A 197 -10.04 -7.51 -15.93
C LEU A 197 -11.07 -8.62 -15.92
N GLU A 198 -11.70 -8.89 -14.76
CA GLU A 198 -12.76 -9.91 -14.61
C GLU A 198 -13.96 -9.62 -15.51
N ALA A 199 -14.40 -8.35 -15.61
CA ALA A 199 -15.50 -7.92 -16.49
C ALA A 199 -15.21 -8.17 -17.98
N HIS A 200 -13.93 -8.28 -18.35
CA HIS A 200 -13.50 -8.63 -19.72
C HIS A 200 -13.09 -10.10 -19.86
N GLY A 201 -13.48 -10.96 -18.91
CA GLY A 201 -13.25 -12.40 -18.98
C GLY A 201 -11.82 -12.87 -18.64
N ILE A 202 -10.97 -12.01 -18.12
CA ILE A 202 -9.62 -12.41 -17.69
C ILE A 202 -9.69 -13.22 -16.40
N GLN A 203 -9.14 -14.42 -16.43
CA GLN A 203 -9.13 -15.35 -15.31
C GLN A 203 -7.75 -15.46 -14.62
N HIS A 204 -6.69 -14.99 -15.27
CA HIS A 204 -5.32 -15.13 -14.78
C HIS A 204 -4.61 -13.78 -14.89
N ALA A 205 -4.32 -13.18 -13.75
CA ALA A 205 -3.60 -11.91 -13.68
C ALA A 205 -2.93 -11.69 -12.33
N VAL A 206 -1.94 -10.83 -12.33
CA VAL A 206 -1.41 -10.14 -11.17
C VAL A 206 -1.44 -8.65 -11.43
N ILE A 207 -1.98 -7.91 -10.48
CA ILE A 207 -2.10 -6.46 -10.50
C ILE A 207 -1.31 -5.92 -9.32
N ASP A 208 -0.40 -5.01 -9.59
CA ASP A 208 0.32 -4.24 -8.59
C ASP A 208 0.11 -2.75 -8.88
N ALA A 209 -0.86 -2.17 -8.20
CA ALA A 209 -1.10 -0.72 -8.21
C ALA A 209 -0.50 -0.05 -6.95
N GLY A 210 0.64 -0.57 -6.49
CA GLY A 210 1.29 -0.28 -5.21
C GLY A 210 0.97 -1.31 -4.14
N GLU A 211 -0.14 -2.05 -4.33
CA GLU A 211 -0.54 -3.21 -3.53
C GLU A 211 -1.07 -4.29 -4.47
N THR A 212 -0.98 -5.56 -4.06
CA THR A 212 -1.14 -6.70 -4.98
C THR A 212 -2.52 -7.32 -4.91
N SER A 213 -3.20 -7.41 -6.05
CA SER A 213 -4.41 -8.21 -6.27
C SER A 213 -4.16 -9.31 -7.31
N LEU A 214 -4.85 -10.45 -7.19
CA LEU A 214 -4.52 -11.66 -7.93
C LEU A 214 -5.76 -12.31 -8.54
N LEU A 215 -5.57 -12.91 -9.73
CA LEU A 215 -6.53 -13.78 -10.40
C LEU A 215 -5.84 -15.07 -10.81
N GLY A 216 -6.50 -16.20 -10.59
CA GLY A 216 -6.09 -17.52 -11.07
C GLY A 216 -4.64 -17.88 -10.73
N HIS A 217 -3.88 -18.24 -11.73
CA HIS A 217 -2.50 -18.72 -11.59
C HIS A 217 -1.50 -17.94 -12.46
N ALA A 218 -0.21 -18.11 -12.14
CA ALA A 218 0.91 -17.60 -12.92
C ALA A 218 1.10 -18.41 -14.24
N PRO A 219 1.93 -17.94 -15.17
CA PRO A 219 2.34 -18.76 -16.31
C PRO A 219 2.79 -20.15 -15.86
N ASN A 220 2.49 -21.20 -16.65
CA ASN A 220 2.76 -22.61 -16.38
C ASN A 220 1.92 -23.24 -15.24
N ASP A 221 0.69 -22.74 -15.03
CA ASP A 221 -0.27 -23.27 -14.04
C ASP A 221 0.22 -23.27 -12.58
N GLN A 222 1.26 -22.49 -12.28
CA GLN A 222 1.78 -22.41 -10.92
C GLN A 222 1.01 -21.34 -10.12
N PRO A 223 0.76 -21.56 -8.83
CA PRO A 223 0.27 -20.52 -7.95
C PRO A 223 1.21 -19.30 -7.98
N TRP A 224 0.63 -18.10 -7.97
CA TRP A 224 1.42 -16.89 -7.76
C TRP A 224 2.23 -17.01 -6.48
N SER A 225 3.47 -16.56 -6.50
CA SER A 225 4.36 -16.61 -5.35
C SER A 225 5.13 -15.29 -5.23
N PHE A 226 5.23 -14.77 -4.01
CA PHE A 226 5.81 -13.47 -3.72
C PHE A 226 6.83 -13.59 -2.61
N SER A 227 8.01 -13.03 -2.81
CA SER A 227 8.96 -12.83 -1.74
C SER A 227 8.73 -11.49 -1.08
N ILE A 228 8.65 -11.45 0.25
CA ILE A 228 8.57 -10.20 1.00
C ILE A 228 9.99 -9.69 1.20
N GLU A 229 10.25 -8.45 0.74
CA GLU A 229 11.56 -7.84 0.91
C GLU A 229 11.85 -7.60 2.40
N HIS A 230 13.08 -7.87 2.80
CA HIS A 230 13.55 -7.58 4.16
C HIS A 230 13.72 -6.06 4.33
N ALA A 231 13.06 -5.47 5.33
CA ALA A 231 13.10 -4.02 5.55
C ALA A 231 14.52 -3.46 5.66
N ALA A 232 15.43 -4.18 6.32
CA ALA A 232 16.84 -3.78 6.46
C ALA A 232 17.66 -3.80 5.15
N LEU A 233 17.15 -4.43 4.07
CA LEU A 233 17.86 -4.51 2.78
C LEU A 233 17.51 -3.38 1.84
N SER A 234 16.43 -2.68 2.05
CA SER A 234 16.05 -1.53 1.20
C SER A 234 17.08 -0.41 1.28
N ASP A 235 17.83 -0.31 2.38
CA ASP A 235 18.86 0.71 2.60
C ASP A 235 20.23 0.34 2.05
N VAL A 236 20.46 -0.93 1.66
CA VAL A 236 21.71 -1.37 1.05
C VAL A 236 21.67 -1.07 -0.44
N LYS A 237 22.55 -0.19 -0.93
CA LYS A 237 22.68 0.07 -2.37
C LYS A 237 22.84 -1.24 -3.13
N LYS A 238 22.05 -1.44 -4.19
CA LYS A 238 22.04 -2.69 -4.99
C LYS A 238 23.42 -3.16 -5.46
N SER A 239 24.38 -2.23 -5.64
CA SER A 239 25.78 -2.53 -6.01
C SER A 239 26.58 -3.18 -4.88
N GLU A 240 26.30 -2.84 -3.64
CA GLU A 240 26.99 -3.37 -2.46
C GLU A 240 26.39 -4.71 -2.01
N ALA A 241 25.07 -4.87 -2.19
CA ALA A 241 24.35 -6.09 -1.85
C ALA A 241 24.79 -7.32 -2.68
N LYS A 242 25.23 -7.12 -3.94
CA LYS A 242 25.73 -8.22 -4.80
C LYS A 242 27.08 -8.80 -4.37
N GLN A 243 27.84 -8.10 -3.53
CA GLN A 243 29.18 -8.52 -3.09
C GLN A 243 29.25 -8.86 -1.60
N SER A 244 28.17 -8.71 -0.87
CA SER A 244 28.14 -8.91 0.58
C SER A 244 27.67 -10.32 0.96
N LYS A 245 28.44 -11.01 1.81
CA LYS A 245 28.01 -12.25 2.50
C LYS A 245 26.68 -12.06 3.24
N TYR A 246 26.42 -10.87 3.72
CA TYR A 246 25.20 -10.48 4.42
C TYR A 246 23.97 -10.54 3.51
N PHE A 247 24.09 -10.10 2.24
CA PHE A 247 23.00 -10.15 1.27
C PHE A 247 22.55 -11.60 0.99
N ASP A 248 23.48 -12.52 0.85
CA ASP A 248 23.16 -13.92 0.59
C ASP A 248 22.46 -14.56 1.79
N ILE A 249 22.92 -14.27 3.02
CA ILE A 249 22.28 -14.78 4.25
C ILE A 249 20.86 -14.21 4.41
N VAL A 250 20.63 -12.93 4.16
CA VAL A 250 19.31 -12.31 4.32
C VAL A 250 18.38 -12.75 3.20
N LYS A 251 18.85 -12.84 1.96
CA LYS A 251 18.07 -13.36 0.82
C LYS A 251 17.61 -14.79 1.05
N SER A 252 18.42 -15.60 1.73
CA SER A 252 18.12 -17.00 2.07
C SER A 252 17.01 -17.16 3.12
N THR A 253 16.69 -16.10 3.86
CA THR A 253 15.69 -16.10 4.93
C THR A 253 14.39 -15.37 4.60
N MET A 254 14.25 -14.86 3.36
CA MET A 254 13.01 -14.19 2.92
C MET A 254 11.86 -15.20 2.82
N PRO A 255 10.73 -14.93 3.48
CA PRO A 255 9.55 -15.77 3.30
C PRO A 255 8.98 -15.60 1.90
N ILE A 256 8.71 -16.71 1.23
CA ILE A 256 7.94 -16.73 -0.01
C ILE A 256 6.50 -17.08 0.34
N ILE A 257 5.59 -16.15 0.10
CA ILE A 257 4.15 -16.38 0.24
C ILE A 257 3.65 -17.06 -1.03
N VAL A 258 2.99 -18.20 -0.88
CA VAL A 258 2.22 -18.82 -1.96
C VAL A 258 0.81 -18.28 -1.90
N ALA A 259 0.40 -17.64 -2.98
CA ALA A 259 -0.94 -17.05 -3.08
C ALA A 259 -2.03 -18.12 -3.00
N ASP A 260 -3.13 -17.76 -2.36
CA ASP A 260 -4.32 -18.59 -2.18
C ASP A 260 -5.60 -17.91 -2.69
N GLY A 261 -5.42 -16.89 -3.56
CA GLY A 261 -6.50 -16.09 -4.15
C GLY A 261 -6.83 -14.81 -3.37
N ARG A 262 -6.29 -14.63 -2.16
CA ARG A 262 -6.40 -13.39 -1.41
C ARG A 262 -5.48 -12.32 -1.97
N ALA A 263 -5.90 -11.07 -1.81
CA ALA A 263 -5.06 -9.91 -2.09
C ALA A 263 -4.05 -9.68 -0.96
N MET A 264 -2.97 -8.96 -1.27
CA MET A 264 -1.89 -8.65 -0.32
C MET A 264 -1.53 -7.17 -0.37
N ALA A 265 -1.19 -6.64 0.80
CA ALA A 265 -0.61 -5.32 0.96
C ALA A 265 0.55 -5.37 1.95
N THR A 266 1.58 -4.56 1.72
CA THR A 266 2.75 -4.51 2.59
C THR A 266 3.10 -3.07 2.93
N SER A 267 3.20 -2.79 4.23
CA SER A 267 3.78 -1.55 4.73
C SER A 267 5.13 -1.84 5.39
N SER A 268 6.13 -1.00 5.11
CA SER A 268 7.48 -1.09 5.66
C SER A 268 7.96 0.27 6.16
N ASP A 269 8.73 0.29 7.24
CA ASP A 269 9.31 1.51 7.80
C ASP A 269 10.49 2.07 6.99
N SER A 270 11.03 1.30 6.06
CA SER A 270 12.23 1.63 5.31
C SER A 270 12.04 2.64 4.17
N HIS A 271 10.81 2.88 3.69
CA HIS A 271 10.59 3.69 2.48
C HIS A 271 10.73 5.19 2.70
N THR A 272 10.21 5.71 3.81
CA THR A 272 10.31 7.14 4.16
C THR A 272 10.59 7.27 5.64
N VAL A 273 11.84 7.53 5.98
CA VAL A 273 12.28 7.75 7.35
C VAL A 273 12.39 9.24 7.67
N PHE A 274 12.05 9.62 8.88
CA PHE A 274 12.13 10.99 9.40
C PHE A 274 13.36 11.20 10.29
N SER A 275 14.01 10.12 10.74
CA SER A 275 15.24 10.19 11.53
C SER A 275 16.28 9.18 11.06
N ALA A 276 17.57 9.50 11.22
CA ALA A 276 18.66 8.66 10.77
C ALA A 276 18.76 7.31 11.50
N ASP A 277 18.17 7.20 12.70
CA ASP A 277 18.12 5.97 13.48
C ASP A 277 16.90 5.07 13.14
N HIS A 278 16.13 5.42 12.09
CA HIS A 278 14.94 4.72 11.60
C HIS A 278 13.81 4.52 12.65
N LYS A 279 13.86 5.22 13.79
CA LYS A 279 12.80 5.15 14.79
C LYS A 279 11.55 5.92 14.38
N HIS A 280 11.75 7.02 13.61
CA HIS A 280 10.68 7.84 13.12
C HIS A 280 10.54 7.68 11.61
N HIS A 281 9.38 7.22 11.16
CA HIS A 281 9.09 6.89 9.77
C HIS A 281 7.64 7.26 9.41
N HIS A 282 7.28 7.20 8.14
CA HIS A 282 6.01 7.68 7.60
C HIS A 282 4.74 6.97 8.10
N ILE A 283 4.87 5.79 8.70
CA ILE A 283 3.73 5.11 9.32
C ILE A 283 3.61 5.68 10.73
N LEU A 284 2.57 6.46 10.97
CA LEU A 284 2.33 7.16 12.22
C LEU A 284 1.16 6.55 12.97
N ASN A 285 1.27 6.47 14.28
CA ASN A 285 0.16 6.11 15.16
C ASN A 285 -0.71 7.35 15.44
N PRO A 286 -1.99 7.37 15.07
CA PRO A 286 -2.87 8.52 15.28
C PRO A 286 -2.99 8.93 16.75
N HIS A 287 -2.86 7.98 17.68
CA HIS A 287 -3.00 8.25 19.11
C HIS A 287 -1.76 8.91 19.72
N SER A 288 -0.56 8.44 19.38
CA SER A 288 0.69 9.03 19.87
C SER A 288 1.13 10.24 19.05
N GLY A 289 0.89 10.23 17.74
CA GLY A 289 1.42 11.18 16.76
C GLY A 289 2.85 10.83 16.34
N ASP A 290 3.35 9.66 16.70
CA ASP A 290 4.71 9.18 16.44
C ASP A 290 4.67 7.79 15.78
N SER A 291 5.81 7.33 15.28
CA SER A 291 5.95 6.04 14.64
C SER A 291 5.94 4.89 15.65
N PRO A 292 5.25 3.78 15.34
CA PRO A 292 5.29 2.58 16.19
C PRO A 292 6.61 1.84 16.05
N LEU A 293 7.06 1.18 17.14
CA LEU A 293 8.40 0.58 17.23
C LEU A 293 8.40 -0.97 17.25
N TYR A 294 7.28 -1.62 17.00
CA TYR A 294 7.22 -3.09 17.08
C TYR A 294 7.69 -3.77 15.80
N TRP A 295 7.31 -3.23 14.65
CA TRP A 295 7.46 -3.88 13.37
C TRP A 295 8.27 -3.04 12.39
N SER A 296 9.06 -3.71 11.55
CA SER A 296 9.74 -3.11 10.40
C SER A 296 8.95 -3.35 9.11
N SER A 297 8.22 -4.48 9.02
CA SER A 297 7.36 -4.78 7.90
C SER A 297 6.09 -5.49 8.36
N VAL A 298 4.98 -5.17 7.74
CA VAL A 298 3.67 -5.81 7.95
C VAL A 298 3.03 -6.08 6.60
N THR A 299 2.83 -7.35 6.30
CA THR A 299 2.05 -7.80 5.15
C THR A 299 0.72 -8.35 5.63
N VAL A 300 -0.38 -7.92 5.03
CA VAL A 300 -1.73 -8.43 5.30
C VAL A 300 -2.26 -9.16 4.07
N LEU A 301 -2.82 -10.37 4.29
CA LEU A 301 -3.57 -11.13 3.30
C LEU A 301 -5.05 -11.03 3.63
N ALA A 302 -5.85 -10.46 2.72
CA ALA A 302 -7.27 -10.19 2.91
C ALA A 302 -8.10 -10.55 1.67
N PRO A 303 -9.43 -10.70 1.79
CA PRO A 303 -10.31 -10.96 0.64
C PRO A 303 -10.29 -9.87 -0.43
N SER A 304 -9.98 -8.61 -0.06
CA SER A 304 -9.82 -7.48 -0.98
C SER A 304 -8.53 -6.71 -0.69
N CYS A 305 -7.96 -6.12 -1.74
CA CYS A 305 -6.72 -5.39 -1.65
C CYS A 305 -6.88 -4.09 -0.84
N VAL A 306 -8.01 -3.41 -0.99
CA VAL A 306 -8.33 -2.20 -0.20
C VAL A 306 -8.36 -2.48 1.31
N MET A 307 -8.86 -3.66 1.73
CA MET A 307 -8.82 -4.07 3.14
C MET A 307 -7.42 -4.47 3.58
N ALA A 308 -6.69 -5.19 2.74
CA ALA A 308 -5.30 -5.53 3.04
C ALA A 308 -4.47 -4.27 3.30
N ASP A 309 -4.57 -3.27 2.41
CA ASP A 309 -3.86 -1.99 2.49
C ASP A 309 -4.20 -1.24 3.80
N ALA A 310 -5.48 -0.97 4.07
CA ALA A 310 -5.90 -0.29 5.29
C ALA A 310 -5.45 -1.01 6.57
N LEU A 311 -5.52 -2.35 6.58
CA LEU A 311 -5.18 -3.14 7.76
C LEU A 311 -3.68 -3.25 8.01
N THR A 312 -2.80 -3.06 7.01
CA THR A 312 -1.36 -2.98 7.29
C THR A 312 -1.06 -1.90 8.34
N LYS A 313 -1.73 -0.74 8.26
CA LYS A 313 -1.56 0.38 9.19
C LYS A 313 -2.08 0.03 10.60
N VAL A 314 -3.22 -0.68 10.67
CA VAL A 314 -3.77 -1.16 11.95
C VAL A 314 -2.79 -2.13 12.61
N PHE A 315 -2.33 -3.14 11.87
CA PHE A 315 -1.42 -4.16 12.43
C PHE A 315 -0.04 -3.60 12.77
N PHE A 316 0.42 -2.58 12.05
CA PHE A 316 1.71 -1.93 12.32
C PHE A 316 1.76 -1.29 13.71
N ILE A 317 0.61 -0.81 14.21
CA ILE A 317 0.48 -0.15 15.50
C ILE A 317 0.32 -1.17 16.65
N LEU A 318 -0.21 -2.35 16.36
CA LEU A 318 -0.54 -3.33 17.39
C LEU A 318 0.71 -4.01 17.98
N PRO A 319 0.77 -4.17 19.32
CA PRO A 319 1.83 -4.94 19.95
C PRO A 319 1.70 -6.44 19.62
N PRO A 320 2.81 -7.21 19.70
CA PRO A 320 2.84 -8.63 19.34
C PRO A 320 1.75 -9.50 19.96
N ALA A 321 1.39 -9.25 21.22
CA ALA A 321 0.37 -10.01 21.95
C ALA A 321 -1.05 -9.89 21.35
N GLN A 322 -1.34 -8.82 20.61
CA GLN A 322 -2.67 -8.55 20.06
C GLN A 322 -2.84 -9.05 18.60
N ILE A 323 -1.76 -9.39 17.91
CA ILE A 323 -1.77 -9.74 16.49
C ILE A 323 -2.75 -10.86 16.17
N ASN A 324 -2.63 -12.03 16.83
CA ASN A 324 -3.46 -13.21 16.52
C ASN A 324 -4.95 -12.97 16.80
N SER A 325 -5.28 -12.24 17.87
CA SER A 325 -6.66 -11.91 18.17
C SER A 325 -7.25 -10.90 17.19
N ALA A 326 -6.46 -9.92 16.78
CA ALA A 326 -6.85 -8.94 15.75
C ALA A 326 -7.05 -9.61 14.40
N ALA A 327 -6.12 -10.45 13.94
CA ALA A 327 -6.21 -11.18 12.68
C ALA A 327 -7.52 -11.99 12.59
N ARG A 328 -7.86 -12.73 13.66
CA ARG A 328 -9.14 -13.47 13.73
C ARG A 328 -10.36 -12.53 13.67
N ARG A 329 -10.35 -11.40 14.39
CA ARG A 329 -11.49 -10.44 14.38
C ARG A 329 -11.69 -9.80 13.01
N TRP A 330 -10.62 -9.59 12.26
CA TRP A 330 -10.68 -9.02 10.92
C TRP A 330 -10.87 -10.06 9.82
N GLY A 331 -10.70 -11.36 10.11
CA GLY A 331 -10.78 -12.44 9.13
C GLY A 331 -9.64 -12.39 8.12
N VAL A 332 -8.44 -12.04 8.56
CA VAL A 332 -7.24 -11.89 7.72
C VAL A 332 -6.07 -12.65 8.29
N ASP A 333 -5.04 -12.82 7.47
CA ASP A 333 -3.74 -13.32 7.91
C ASP A 333 -2.67 -12.24 7.75
N VAL A 334 -1.62 -12.35 8.56
CA VAL A 334 -0.53 -11.38 8.55
C VAL A 334 0.83 -12.06 8.60
N VAL A 335 1.80 -11.45 7.90
CA VAL A 335 3.23 -11.73 8.02
C VAL A 335 3.90 -10.46 8.52
N LEU A 336 4.75 -10.58 9.53
CA LEU A 336 5.36 -9.45 10.20
C LEU A 336 6.86 -9.69 10.35
N GLN A 337 7.63 -8.61 10.20
CA GLN A 337 9.04 -8.57 10.55
C GLN A 337 9.22 -7.62 11.73
N ASP A 338 9.84 -8.07 12.81
CA ASP A 338 10.17 -7.20 13.93
C ASP A 338 11.45 -6.38 13.66
N LYS A 339 11.75 -5.43 14.56
CA LYS A 339 12.94 -4.57 14.45
C LYS A 339 14.28 -5.31 14.55
N ALA A 340 14.26 -6.58 15.00
CA ALA A 340 15.43 -7.45 14.99
C ALA A 340 15.55 -8.29 13.71
N GLY A 341 14.65 -8.07 12.74
CA GLY A 341 14.63 -8.79 11.46
C GLY A 341 13.96 -10.17 11.52
N LYS A 342 13.36 -10.56 12.65
CA LYS A 342 12.71 -11.85 12.81
C LYS A 342 11.32 -11.85 12.21
N TRP A 343 11.03 -12.85 11.36
CA TRP A 343 9.73 -13.05 10.74
C TRP A 343 8.76 -13.83 11.63
N ARG A 344 7.50 -13.45 11.57
CA ARG A 344 6.36 -14.09 12.21
C ARG A 344 5.18 -14.11 11.23
N ALA A 345 4.35 -15.16 11.28
CA ALA A 345 3.14 -15.24 10.48
C ALA A 345 1.99 -15.84 11.29
N THR A 346 0.76 -15.50 10.95
CA THR A 346 -0.42 -16.22 11.43
C THR A 346 -0.56 -17.55 10.71
N ALA A 347 -1.28 -18.51 11.31
CA ALA A 347 -1.33 -19.90 10.85
C ALA A 347 -1.94 -20.12 9.45
N GLY A 348 -2.74 -19.17 8.95
CA GLY A 348 -3.37 -19.26 7.63
C GLY A 348 -2.49 -18.86 6.46
N VAL A 349 -1.25 -18.40 6.71
CA VAL A 349 -0.32 -18.03 5.64
C VAL A 349 0.43 -19.24 5.12
N LYS A 350 0.39 -19.49 3.81
CA LYS A 350 1.20 -20.50 3.16
C LYS A 350 2.58 -19.92 2.83
N VAL A 351 3.57 -20.23 3.66
CA VAL A 351 4.96 -19.79 3.49
C VAL A 351 5.82 -20.95 3.01
N LYS A 352 6.60 -20.73 1.96
CA LYS A 352 7.74 -21.58 1.60
C LYS A 352 9.01 -20.92 2.16
N LEU A 353 9.75 -21.63 2.97
CA LEU A 353 11.12 -21.23 3.30
C LEU A 353 12.00 -21.72 2.15
N THR A 354 12.80 -20.84 1.56
CA THR A 354 13.84 -21.26 0.62
C THR A 354 14.91 -22.00 1.42
N SER A 355 14.86 -23.34 1.42
CA SER A 355 16.04 -24.12 1.76
C SER A 355 17.04 -23.95 0.63
N HIS A 356 18.24 -23.47 0.91
CA HIS A 356 19.31 -23.52 -0.05
C HIS A 356 19.63 -24.99 -0.41
N VAL A 357 19.64 -25.28 -1.69
CA VAL A 357 20.45 -26.33 -2.28
C VAL A 357 21.75 -25.68 -2.75
#